data_b561a1d77badf59a463379b67a750fa1
#
_entry.id   b561a1d77badf59a463379b67a750fa1
#
_cell.length_a   1.000
_cell.length_b   1.000
_cell.length_c   1.000
_cell.angle_alpha   90.00
_cell.angle_beta   90.00
_cell.angle_gamma   90.00
#
_symmetry.space_group_name_H-M   'P 1'
#
loop_
_entity.id
_entity.type
_entity.pdbx_description
1 polymer ?
#
loop_
_entity_poly.entity_id
_entity_poly.type
_entity_poly.pdbx_seq_one_letter_code
_entity_poly.pdbx_strand_id
1 'polypeptide(L)'
;MALRWRTGVAHLGPAHLALVFVASLIVSLVVFRPASTRLYNPRISALYSPPHPDSAPNRTPIHSSVVVPAYHERDNLAPLVRAVFASVRDPHATEVVVVDDNSRDGTVQEVERLRRDEGFNVELLVRTDEKGLSSAVLRGFERARGNKMLVMDADLQHPPAAVQPLLDALSTSSPLALGTRYGQGVSMSQGWPLHRRIISWGARVLARPLTGASDPMTGFFAITKEQFHRSQPLNPSGFKLALELLLKSPLPPHATLPEVPYSFGLRTSGSSKLSSKVMLKYVGQLVTLYVWAWGTYFHLAVALGVTVVVAVAGRVLRSRARKLTRGKEYPLGGFHLDAGTPPLSPKAKGRSTAGRLGGGGGSAAGRLAAWSSGGGGTAGSAGGGGGGGGAGQTVLERKRLV
;
A
#
# COMPACT_ATOMS: atom_id res chain seq x y z
N MET A 1 -13.62 -2.00 59.76
CA MET A 1 -14.58 -2.04 58.63
C MET A 1 -13.79 -2.19 57.36
N ALA A 2 -13.49 -3.40 56.89
CA ALA A 2 -12.63 -3.69 55.75
C ALA A 2 -13.52 -3.91 54.52
N LEU A 3 -13.46 -2.97 53.57
CA LEU A 3 -14.13 -3.06 52.26
C LEU A 3 -13.52 -4.22 51.47
N ARG A 4 -14.21 -5.33 51.39
CA ARG A 4 -13.92 -6.43 50.49
C ARG A 4 -14.28 -5.99 49.05
N TRP A 5 -13.29 -5.53 48.27
CA TRP A 5 -13.41 -5.47 46.83
C TRP A 5 -13.42 -6.90 46.27
N ARG A 6 -14.63 -7.46 46.09
CA ARG A 6 -14.78 -8.64 45.22
C ARG A 6 -14.52 -8.19 43.79
N THR A 7 -13.36 -8.54 43.26
CA THR A 7 -13.08 -8.46 41.82
C THR A 7 -13.98 -9.48 41.12
N GLY A 8 -15.21 -9.07 40.84
CA GLY A 8 -16.13 -9.80 39.99
C GLY A 8 -15.63 -9.69 38.54
N VAL A 9 -14.68 -10.53 38.15
CA VAL A 9 -14.40 -10.76 36.72
C VAL A 9 -15.65 -11.49 36.20
N ALA A 10 -16.56 -10.73 35.60
CA ALA A 10 -17.79 -11.23 35.02
C ALA A 10 -17.47 -12.42 34.10
N HIS A 11 -18.10 -13.55 34.37
CA HIS A 11 -18.05 -14.70 33.49
C HIS A 11 -18.71 -14.32 32.16
N LEU A 12 -17.91 -14.16 31.08
CA LEU A 12 -18.45 -14.10 29.73
C LEU A 12 -19.04 -15.47 29.41
N GLY A 13 -20.30 -15.67 29.81
CA GLY A 13 -21.08 -16.85 29.44
C GLY A 13 -21.50 -16.79 27.96
N PRO A 14 -22.10 -17.85 27.45
CA PRO A 14 -22.56 -17.91 26.05
C PRO A 14 -23.50 -16.75 25.68
N ALA A 15 -24.35 -16.30 26.62
CA ALA A 15 -25.23 -15.14 26.40
C ALA A 15 -24.44 -13.82 26.15
N HIS A 16 -23.35 -13.59 26.89
CA HIS A 16 -22.52 -12.41 26.69
C HIS A 16 -21.77 -12.47 25.33
N LEU A 17 -21.32 -13.66 24.91
CA LEU A 17 -20.69 -13.83 23.59
C LEU A 17 -21.70 -13.65 22.45
N ALA A 18 -22.94 -14.11 22.63
CA ALA A 18 -24.01 -13.87 21.67
C ALA A 18 -24.32 -12.36 21.55
N LEU A 19 -24.37 -11.63 22.68
CA LEU A 19 -24.57 -10.19 22.68
C LEU A 19 -23.41 -9.47 21.95
N VAL A 20 -22.16 -9.86 22.20
CA VAL A 20 -20.97 -9.33 21.50
C VAL A 20 -21.08 -9.60 20.01
N PHE A 21 -21.49 -10.79 19.60
CA PHE A 21 -21.67 -11.14 18.19
C PHE A 21 -22.73 -10.25 17.53
N VAL A 22 -23.92 -10.12 18.12
CA VAL A 22 -25.02 -9.30 17.59
C VAL A 22 -24.60 -7.83 17.53
N ALA A 23 -23.99 -7.29 18.58
CA ALA A 23 -23.51 -5.92 18.60
C ALA A 23 -22.44 -5.69 17.51
N SER A 24 -21.49 -6.62 17.36
CA SER A 24 -20.44 -6.54 16.33
C SER A 24 -21.02 -6.63 14.91
N LEU A 25 -22.05 -7.44 14.72
CA LEU A 25 -22.76 -7.55 13.45
C LEU A 25 -23.46 -6.24 13.10
N ILE A 26 -24.18 -5.64 14.04
CA ILE A 26 -24.84 -4.35 13.86
C ILE A 26 -23.82 -3.25 13.54
N VAL A 27 -22.74 -3.18 14.32
CA VAL A 27 -21.66 -2.22 14.08
C VAL A 27 -21.04 -2.44 12.68
N SER A 28 -20.79 -3.69 12.29
CA SER A 28 -20.26 -4.01 10.96
C SER A 28 -21.19 -3.56 9.84
N LEU A 29 -22.50 -3.81 9.97
CA LEU A 29 -23.51 -3.38 8.99
C LEU A 29 -23.64 -1.85 8.90
N VAL A 30 -23.43 -1.14 10.00
CA VAL A 30 -23.48 0.34 10.02
C VAL A 30 -22.19 0.95 9.50
N VAL A 31 -21.05 0.50 10.00
CA VAL A 31 -19.72 1.06 9.68
C VAL A 31 -19.29 0.74 8.26
N PHE A 32 -19.51 -0.48 7.81
CA PHE A 32 -19.15 -0.94 6.47
C PHE A 32 -20.30 -0.89 5.48
N ARG A 33 -21.28 0.00 5.71
CA ARG A 33 -22.21 0.34 4.64
C ARG A 33 -21.41 0.80 3.43
N PRO A 34 -21.71 0.30 2.22
CA PRO A 34 -21.15 0.90 1.03
C PRO A 34 -21.50 2.39 1.08
N ALA A 35 -20.47 3.22 1.30
CA ALA A 35 -20.70 4.66 1.27
C ALA A 35 -21.43 4.95 -0.05
N SER A 36 -22.42 5.81 -0.01
CA SER A 36 -23.05 6.37 -1.22
C SER A 36 -22.06 7.34 -1.88
N THR A 37 -20.82 6.84 -2.12
CA THR A 37 -19.84 7.52 -2.96
C THR A 37 -20.49 7.66 -4.32
N ARG A 38 -20.41 8.82 -4.92
CA ARG A 38 -20.76 9.02 -6.33
C ARG A 38 -20.00 7.97 -7.12
N LEU A 39 -20.68 6.88 -7.43
CA LEU A 39 -20.10 5.81 -8.23
C LEU A 39 -19.95 6.34 -9.65
N TYR A 40 -18.79 6.14 -10.22
CA TYR A 40 -18.57 6.48 -11.61
C TYR A 40 -19.45 5.58 -12.49
N ASN A 41 -20.32 6.19 -13.27
CA ASN A 41 -21.14 5.51 -14.26
C ASN A 41 -20.78 6.08 -15.65
N PRO A 42 -20.10 5.33 -16.50
CA PRO A 42 -19.68 5.81 -17.81
C PRO A 42 -20.83 6.24 -18.70
N ARG A 43 -22.02 5.64 -18.55
CA ARG A 43 -23.21 6.02 -19.34
C ARG A 43 -23.72 7.40 -18.98
N ILE A 44 -23.66 7.81 -17.71
CA ILE A 44 -24.08 9.13 -17.25
C ILE A 44 -23.04 10.17 -17.62
N SER A 45 -21.75 9.81 -17.46
CA SER A 45 -20.64 10.71 -17.76
C SER A 45 -20.52 11.01 -19.25
N ALA A 46 -20.79 10.04 -20.12
CA ALA A 46 -20.81 10.22 -21.58
C ALA A 46 -21.86 11.25 -22.05
N LEU A 47 -22.94 11.44 -21.29
CA LEU A 47 -23.96 12.46 -21.60
C LEU A 47 -23.46 13.90 -21.36
N TYR A 48 -22.43 14.06 -20.53
CA TYR A 48 -21.86 15.38 -20.18
C TYR A 48 -20.49 15.65 -20.82
N SER A 49 -19.92 14.66 -21.52
CA SER A 49 -18.65 14.87 -22.22
C SER A 49 -18.91 15.60 -23.54
N PRO A 50 -18.28 16.76 -23.78
CA PRO A 50 -18.39 17.42 -25.07
C PRO A 50 -17.90 16.47 -26.17
N PRO A 51 -18.50 16.50 -27.36
CA PRO A 51 -18.04 15.69 -28.48
C PRO A 51 -16.55 15.96 -28.72
N HIS A 52 -15.81 14.90 -29.03
CA HIS A 52 -14.38 15.01 -29.33
C HIS A 52 -14.21 16.04 -30.47
N PRO A 53 -13.34 17.05 -30.33
CA PRO A 53 -13.15 18.07 -31.37
C PRO A 53 -12.73 17.49 -32.73
N ASP A 54 -12.32 16.24 -32.77
CA ASP A 54 -11.83 15.52 -33.93
C ASP A 54 -12.83 14.54 -34.56
N SER A 55 -14.14 14.70 -34.32
CA SER A 55 -15.19 13.95 -35.04
C SER A 55 -15.29 14.32 -36.53
N ALA A 56 -14.24 14.94 -37.09
CA ALA A 56 -14.14 15.23 -38.51
C ALA A 56 -14.02 13.93 -39.34
N PRO A 57 -14.75 13.81 -40.43
CA PRO A 57 -14.95 12.54 -41.16
C PRO A 57 -13.71 12.01 -41.92
N ASN A 58 -12.54 12.65 -41.85
CA ASN A 58 -11.35 12.31 -42.64
C ASN A 58 -10.12 11.88 -41.85
N ARG A 59 -10.25 11.49 -40.55
CA ARG A 59 -9.10 11.01 -39.79
C ARG A 59 -9.04 9.48 -39.75
N THR A 60 -7.80 8.92 -39.76
CA THR A 60 -7.55 7.50 -39.57
C THR A 60 -8.27 7.01 -38.30
N PRO A 61 -9.08 5.92 -38.40
CA PRO A 61 -9.76 5.39 -37.23
C PRO A 61 -8.75 4.95 -36.16
N ILE A 62 -8.97 5.38 -34.93
CA ILE A 62 -8.12 5.00 -33.80
C ILE A 62 -8.58 3.64 -33.29
N HIS A 63 -7.65 2.68 -33.23
CA HIS A 63 -7.88 1.33 -32.73
C HIS A 63 -7.47 1.18 -31.27
N SER A 64 -6.41 1.89 -30.85
CA SER A 64 -5.84 1.76 -29.50
C SER A 64 -5.63 3.12 -28.84
N SER A 65 -5.95 3.22 -27.57
CA SER A 65 -5.72 4.41 -26.74
C SER A 65 -4.88 4.06 -25.52
N VAL A 66 -3.76 4.73 -25.33
CA VAL A 66 -2.92 4.62 -24.14
C VAL A 66 -3.21 5.78 -23.22
N VAL A 67 -3.85 5.51 -22.08
CA VAL A 67 -4.21 6.52 -21.08
C VAL A 67 -3.08 6.66 -20.05
N VAL A 68 -2.60 7.89 -19.91
CA VAL A 68 -1.48 8.25 -19.04
C VAL A 68 -1.92 9.30 -18.05
N PRO A 69 -2.27 8.91 -16.79
CA PRO A 69 -2.52 9.87 -15.74
C PRO A 69 -1.22 10.57 -15.34
N ALA A 70 -1.24 11.91 -15.29
CA ALA A 70 -0.08 12.74 -15.03
C ALA A 70 -0.36 13.73 -13.87
N TYR A 71 0.65 13.94 -13.04
CA TYR A 71 0.69 15.02 -12.05
C TYR A 71 2.15 15.35 -11.73
N HIS A 72 2.63 16.51 -12.20
CA HIS A 72 4.04 16.90 -12.16
C HIS A 72 4.98 15.88 -12.86
N GLU A 73 4.65 15.53 -14.12
CA GLU A 73 5.37 14.51 -14.89
C GLU A 73 5.88 15.06 -16.25
N ARG A 74 5.99 16.39 -16.41
CA ARG A 74 6.41 17.05 -17.67
C ARG A 74 7.63 16.39 -18.29
N ASP A 75 8.69 16.19 -17.50
CA ASP A 75 9.99 15.72 -18.01
C ASP A 75 9.96 14.24 -18.48
N ASN A 76 8.96 13.49 -18.02
CA ASN A 76 8.76 12.10 -18.40
C ASN A 76 7.92 11.94 -19.66
N LEU A 77 7.13 12.95 -20.06
CA LEU A 77 6.15 12.81 -21.15
C LEU A 77 6.79 12.57 -22.51
N ALA A 78 7.78 13.36 -22.91
CA ALA A 78 8.41 13.21 -24.22
C ALA A 78 9.08 11.83 -24.39
N PRO A 79 9.93 11.37 -23.46
CA PRO A 79 10.51 10.03 -23.59
C PRO A 79 9.45 8.93 -23.56
N LEU A 80 8.39 9.07 -22.74
CA LEU A 80 7.30 8.10 -22.69
C LEU A 80 6.54 8.00 -24.01
N VAL A 81 6.08 9.15 -24.54
CA VAL A 81 5.28 9.22 -25.76
C VAL A 81 6.06 8.63 -26.94
N ARG A 82 7.33 9.04 -27.12
CA ARG A 82 8.19 8.48 -28.17
C ARG A 82 8.35 6.98 -28.04
N ALA A 83 8.59 6.48 -26.82
CA ALA A 83 8.77 5.06 -26.58
C ALA A 83 7.47 4.25 -26.79
N VAL A 84 6.31 4.81 -26.44
CA VAL A 84 4.99 4.18 -26.71
C VAL A 84 4.79 4.07 -28.22
N PHE A 85 4.94 5.15 -28.99
CA PHE A 85 4.76 5.13 -30.44
C PHE A 85 5.79 4.24 -31.16
N ALA A 86 6.99 4.10 -30.63
CA ALA A 86 8.00 3.18 -31.14
C ALA A 86 7.68 1.70 -30.83
N SER A 87 6.85 1.41 -29.83
CA SER A 87 6.53 0.05 -29.39
C SER A 87 5.20 -0.50 -29.89
N VAL A 88 4.32 0.35 -30.42
CA VAL A 88 3.03 -0.07 -30.98
C VAL A 88 3.16 -0.46 -32.44
N ARG A 89 2.33 -1.45 -32.86
CA ARG A 89 2.35 -1.97 -34.25
C ARG A 89 1.87 -0.95 -35.26
N ASP A 90 0.83 -0.18 -34.92
CA ASP A 90 0.25 0.85 -35.79
C ASP A 90 0.20 2.20 -35.05
N PRO A 91 1.25 3.02 -35.19
CA PRO A 91 1.30 4.36 -34.60
C PRO A 91 0.19 5.30 -35.11
N HIS A 92 -0.26 5.14 -36.36
CA HIS A 92 -1.28 6.01 -36.96
C HIS A 92 -2.69 5.70 -36.42
N ALA A 93 -2.94 4.45 -36.04
CA ALA A 93 -4.18 4.02 -35.41
C ALA A 93 -4.12 3.96 -33.86
N THR A 94 -3.06 4.56 -33.29
CA THR A 94 -2.88 4.65 -31.82
C THR A 94 -2.89 6.12 -31.39
N GLU A 95 -3.46 6.39 -30.24
CA GLU A 95 -3.37 7.67 -29.55
C GLU A 95 -2.84 7.51 -28.13
N VAL A 96 -2.24 8.56 -27.59
CA VAL A 96 -1.91 8.70 -26.17
C VAL A 96 -2.79 9.77 -25.58
N VAL A 97 -3.55 9.43 -24.51
CA VAL A 97 -4.42 10.36 -23.79
C VAL A 97 -3.76 10.71 -22.46
N VAL A 98 -3.15 11.87 -22.37
CA VAL A 98 -2.57 12.40 -21.13
C VAL A 98 -3.66 13.07 -20.33
N VAL A 99 -3.84 12.65 -19.07
CA VAL A 99 -4.82 13.23 -18.14
C VAL A 99 -4.06 13.92 -17.00
N ASP A 100 -3.99 15.24 -17.06
CA ASP A 100 -3.21 16.06 -16.14
C ASP A 100 -4.10 16.64 -15.01
N ASP A 101 -3.70 16.43 -13.76
CA ASP A 101 -4.38 16.95 -12.57
C ASP A 101 -4.00 18.42 -12.27
N ASN A 102 -3.92 19.25 -13.31
CA ASN A 102 -3.56 20.66 -13.25
C ASN A 102 -2.19 20.89 -12.59
N SER A 103 -1.17 20.30 -13.18
CA SER A 103 0.21 20.29 -12.67
C SER A 103 0.87 21.66 -12.64
N ARG A 104 0.58 22.52 -13.62
CA ARG A 104 1.18 23.86 -13.80
C ARG A 104 2.72 23.84 -13.88
N ASP A 105 3.28 22.76 -14.39
CA ASP A 105 4.73 22.52 -14.51
C ASP A 105 5.26 22.61 -15.95
N GLY A 106 4.38 22.97 -16.91
CA GLY A 106 4.70 22.98 -18.32
C GLY A 106 4.25 21.72 -19.09
N THR A 107 3.49 20.82 -18.45
CA THR A 107 2.90 19.63 -19.09
C THR A 107 2.08 19.99 -20.33
N VAL A 108 1.28 21.06 -20.28
CA VAL A 108 0.45 21.53 -21.41
C VAL A 108 1.35 21.87 -22.61
N GLN A 109 2.38 22.67 -22.38
CA GLN A 109 3.30 23.11 -23.43
C GLN A 109 4.07 21.92 -24.04
N GLU A 110 4.45 20.95 -23.21
CA GLU A 110 5.16 19.76 -23.69
C GLU A 110 4.26 18.87 -24.56
N VAL A 111 3.01 18.67 -24.20
CA VAL A 111 2.06 17.93 -25.04
C VAL A 111 1.79 18.67 -26.36
N GLU A 112 1.62 19.99 -26.32
CA GLU A 112 1.45 20.81 -27.53
C GLU A 112 2.66 20.70 -28.47
N ARG A 113 3.90 20.69 -27.93
CA ARG A 113 5.12 20.49 -28.66
C ARG A 113 5.16 19.11 -29.34
N LEU A 114 4.84 18.04 -28.60
CA LEU A 114 4.79 16.67 -29.12
C LEU A 114 3.79 16.52 -30.27
N ARG A 115 2.66 17.19 -30.19
CA ARG A 115 1.65 17.20 -31.27
C ARG A 115 2.09 17.96 -32.49
N ARG A 116 2.59 19.19 -32.32
CA ARG A 116 2.86 20.12 -33.42
C ARG A 116 4.17 19.85 -34.07
N ASP A 117 5.22 19.63 -33.27
CA ASP A 117 6.60 19.57 -33.77
C ASP A 117 7.03 18.14 -34.12
N GLU A 118 6.48 17.12 -33.41
CA GLU A 118 6.81 15.73 -33.64
C GLU A 118 5.65 14.93 -34.30
N GLY A 119 4.48 15.52 -34.46
CA GLY A 119 3.36 14.92 -35.17
C GLY A 119 2.70 13.74 -34.48
N PHE A 120 2.98 13.52 -33.19
CA PHE A 120 2.36 12.45 -32.42
C PHE A 120 0.87 12.70 -32.17
N ASN A 121 0.07 11.63 -32.23
CA ASN A 121 -1.36 11.68 -31.89
C ASN A 121 -1.54 11.64 -30.36
N VAL A 122 -1.29 12.75 -29.70
CA VAL A 122 -1.41 12.92 -28.25
C VAL A 122 -2.59 13.83 -27.93
N GLU A 123 -3.48 13.38 -27.08
CA GLU A 123 -4.59 14.16 -26.52
C GLU A 123 -4.24 14.59 -25.11
N LEU A 124 -4.63 15.80 -24.72
CA LEU A 124 -4.43 16.31 -23.36
C LEU A 124 -5.80 16.67 -22.75
N LEU A 125 -6.04 16.15 -21.56
CA LEU A 125 -7.16 16.51 -20.71
C LEU A 125 -6.63 17.09 -19.41
N VAL A 126 -6.76 18.41 -19.20
CA VAL A 126 -6.44 19.07 -17.94
C VAL A 126 -7.67 19.08 -17.03
N ARG A 127 -7.53 18.57 -15.78
CA ARG A 127 -8.62 18.52 -14.80
C ARG A 127 -8.41 19.55 -13.72
N THR A 128 -9.37 20.45 -13.52
CA THR A 128 -9.29 21.54 -12.54
C THR A 128 -10.17 21.31 -11.31
N ASP A 129 -11.24 20.54 -11.47
CA ASP A 129 -12.32 20.32 -10.51
C ASP A 129 -12.16 19.05 -9.66
N GLU A 130 -11.36 18.12 -10.12
CA GLU A 130 -11.11 16.86 -9.41
C GLU A 130 -9.63 16.44 -9.49
N LYS A 131 -9.18 15.62 -8.51
CA LYS A 131 -7.84 15.04 -8.47
C LYS A 131 -7.90 13.59 -8.02
N GLY A 132 -7.01 12.78 -8.57
CA GLY A 132 -6.87 11.39 -8.15
C GLY A 132 -6.63 10.43 -9.31
N LEU A 133 -5.85 9.38 -9.03
CA LEU A 133 -5.40 8.43 -10.05
C LEU A 133 -6.57 7.72 -10.74
N SER A 134 -7.49 7.10 -9.97
CA SER A 134 -8.60 6.35 -10.56
C SER A 134 -9.55 7.25 -11.35
N SER A 135 -9.89 8.43 -10.84
CA SER A 135 -10.73 9.38 -11.58
C SER A 135 -10.04 9.89 -12.83
N ALA A 136 -8.69 10.09 -12.82
CA ALA A 136 -7.94 10.44 -14.01
C ALA A 136 -8.02 9.36 -15.10
N VAL A 137 -7.82 8.10 -14.70
CA VAL A 137 -7.94 6.97 -15.65
C VAL A 137 -9.37 6.87 -16.22
N LEU A 138 -10.39 7.00 -15.38
CA LEU A 138 -11.78 6.93 -15.82
C LEU A 138 -12.10 8.03 -16.83
N ARG A 139 -11.65 9.26 -16.59
CA ARG A 139 -11.80 10.39 -17.54
C ARG A 139 -11.00 10.15 -18.82
N GLY A 140 -9.81 9.55 -18.72
CA GLY A 140 -9.02 9.15 -19.88
C GLY A 140 -9.75 8.11 -20.73
N PHE A 141 -10.40 7.12 -20.12
CA PHE A 141 -11.19 6.11 -20.83
C PHE A 141 -12.44 6.70 -21.53
N GLU A 142 -13.09 7.67 -20.91
CA GLU A 142 -14.19 8.40 -21.56
C GLU A 142 -13.73 9.15 -22.81
N ARG A 143 -12.53 9.73 -22.74
CA ARG A 143 -11.94 10.52 -23.81
C ARG A 143 -11.36 9.66 -24.93
N ALA A 144 -10.94 8.43 -24.59
CA ALA A 144 -10.32 7.49 -25.50
C ALA A 144 -11.22 7.17 -26.71
N ARG A 145 -10.64 7.23 -27.92
CA ARG A 145 -11.32 6.90 -29.19
C ARG A 145 -11.18 5.42 -29.52
N GLY A 146 -10.07 4.80 -29.14
CA GLY A 146 -9.75 3.42 -29.47
C GLY A 146 -10.69 2.39 -28.82
N ASN A 147 -10.91 1.28 -29.53
CA ASN A 147 -11.68 0.16 -28.99
C ASN A 147 -10.88 -0.66 -27.96
N LYS A 148 -9.56 -0.59 -28.01
CA LYS A 148 -8.65 -1.17 -27.03
C LYS A 148 -8.04 -0.01 -26.23
N MET A 149 -8.21 -0.05 -24.91
CA MET A 149 -7.72 0.99 -24.02
C MET A 149 -6.72 0.39 -23.04
N LEU A 150 -5.61 1.08 -22.80
CA LEU A 150 -4.54 0.66 -21.91
C LEU A 150 -4.19 1.80 -20.96
N VAL A 151 -3.87 1.47 -19.71
CA VAL A 151 -3.39 2.43 -18.71
C VAL A 151 -1.95 2.15 -18.37
N MET A 152 -1.12 3.19 -18.34
CA MET A 152 0.24 3.13 -17.82
C MET A 152 0.61 4.42 -17.07
N ASP A 153 1.52 4.31 -16.11
CA ASP A 153 2.03 5.46 -15.37
C ASP A 153 3.00 6.28 -16.26
N ALA A 154 3.09 7.59 -15.99
CA ALA A 154 3.93 8.51 -16.76
C ALA A 154 5.44 8.37 -16.49
N ASP A 155 5.85 7.70 -15.41
CA ASP A 155 7.22 7.69 -14.87
C ASP A 155 8.17 6.64 -15.47
N LEU A 156 7.77 6.00 -16.58
CA LEU A 156 8.53 4.94 -17.27
C LEU A 156 8.83 3.67 -16.44
N GLN A 157 8.23 3.53 -15.26
CA GLN A 157 8.34 2.28 -14.50
C GLN A 157 7.58 1.12 -15.18
N HIS A 158 6.52 1.43 -15.92
CA HIS A 158 5.86 0.51 -16.85
C HIS A 158 6.58 0.56 -18.20
N PRO A 159 7.19 -0.56 -18.66
CA PRO A 159 7.97 -0.54 -19.90
C PRO A 159 7.07 -0.37 -21.12
N PRO A 160 7.32 0.62 -21.99
CA PRO A 160 6.54 0.82 -23.22
C PRO A 160 6.53 -0.42 -24.13
N ALA A 161 7.58 -1.24 -24.12
CA ALA A 161 7.63 -2.51 -24.87
C ALA A 161 6.54 -3.51 -24.50
N ALA A 162 5.92 -3.40 -23.31
CA ALA A 162 4.80 -4.25 -22.89
C ALA A 162 3.43 -3.72 -23.34
N VAL A 163 3.35 -2.52 -23.93
CA VAL A 163 2.10 -1.91 -24.42
C VAL A 163 1.47 -2.78 -25.50
N GLN A 164 2.21 -3.10 -26.56
CA GLN A 164 1.67 -3.91 -27.67
C GLN A 164 1.25 -5.31 -27.22
N PRO A 165 2.05 -6.07 -26.44
CA PRO A 165 1.63 -7.36 -25.89
C PRO A 165 0.33 -7.30 -25.07
N LEU A 166 0.12 -6.26 -24.26
CA LEU A 166 -1.12 -6.07 -23.51
C LEU A 166 -2.32 -5.79 -24.42
N LEU A 167 -2.14 -4.98 -25.47
CA LEU A 167 -3.19 -4.71 -26.47
C LEU A 167 -3.53 -5.95 -27.28
N ASP A 168 -2.54 -6.78 -27.61
CA ASP A 168 -2.71 -8.03 -28.34
C ASP A 168 -3.42 -9.11 -27.49
N ALA A 169 -3.23 -9.09 -26.17
CA ALA A 169 -3.88 -10.00 -25.24
C ALA A 169 -5.41 -9.78 -25.13
N LEU A 170 -5.91 -8.62 -25.60
CA LEU A 170 -7.34 -8.34 -25.61
C LEU A 170 -8.06 -9.03 -26.77
N SER A 171 -9.11 -9.78 -26.44
CA SER A 171 -10.01 -10.44 -27.38
C SER A 171 -11.45 -10.43 -26.86
N THR A 172 -12.38 -10.98 -27.62
CA THR A 172 -13.76 -11.17 -27.18
C THR A 172 -13.85 -12.08 -25.94
N SER A 173 -13.00 -13.11 -25.88
CA SER A 173 -12.92 -14.03 -24.73
C SER A 173 -12.04 -13.49 -23.58
N SER A 174 -11.25 -12.46 -23.83
CA SER A 174 -10.32 -11.85 -22.88
C SER A 174 -10.42 -10.33 -22.95
N PRO A 175 -11.55 -9.73 -22.52
CA PRO A 175 -11.78 -8.30 -22.68
C PRO A 175 -11.00 -7.43 -21.69
N LEU A 176 -10.26 -8.04 -20.77
CA LEU A 176 -9.40 -7.41 -19.76
C LEU A 176 -8.07 -8.20 -19.71
N ALA A 177 -6.94 -7.50 -19.72
CA ALA A 177 -5.59 -8.05 -19.62
C ALA A 177 -4.78 -7.26 -18.59
N LEU A 178 -3.96 -7.94 -17.79
CA LEU A 178 -3.15 -7.32 -16.75
C LEU A 178 -1.66 -7.41 -17.08
N GLY A 179 -0.93 -6.33 -16.83
CA GLY A 179 0.51 -6.42 -16.66
C GLY A 179 0.84 -6.99 -15.29
N THR A 180 1.74 -7.96 -15.21
CA THR A 180 2.14 -8.57 -13.94
C THR A 180 3.63 -8.43 -13.69
N ARG A 181 3.98 -8.12 -12.43
CA ARG A 181 5.35 -8.09 -11.93
C ARG A 181 5.78 -9.44 -11.35
N TYR A 182 4.92 -10.45 -11.47
CA TYR A 182 5.10 -11.78 -10.93
C TYR A 182 4.98 -12.82 -12.06
N GLY A 183 6.10 -13.27 -12.59
CA GLY A 183 6.15 -14.25 -13.68
C GLY A 183 7.56 -14.77 -13.88
N GLN A 184 7.74 -15.76 -14.72
CA GLN A 184 9.06 -16.24 -15.10
C GLN A 184 9.80 -15.15 -15.90
N GLY A 185 11.07 -14.93 -15.58
CA GLY A 185 11.90 -13.92 -16.25
C GLY A 185 11.66 -12.46 -15.83
N VAL A 186 10.81 -12.22 -14.83
CA VAL A 186 10.51 -10.87 -14.35
C VAL A 186 11.38 -10.52 -13.14
N SER A 187 12.05 -9.38 -13.20
CA SER A 187 12.72 -8.80 -12.05
C SER A 187 11.91 -7.65 -11.46
N MET A 188 11.59 -7.72 -10.17
CA MET A 188 11.25 -6.49 -9.44
C MET A 188 12.51 -5.67 -9.31
N SER A 189 12.44 -4.35 -9.59
CA SER A 189 13.59 -3.46 -9.50
C SER A 189 14.36 -3.73 -8.20
N GLN A 190 15.65 -4.04 -8.29
CA GLN A 190 16.51 -4.40 -7.16
C GLN A 190 16.65 -3.28 -6.11
N GLY A 191 16.15 -2.07 -6.39
CA GLY A 191 16.25 -0.89 -5.53
C GLY A 191 15.10 -0.65 -4.54
N TRP A 192 14.13 -1.57 -4.38
CA TRP A 192 13.04 -1.32 -3.45
C TRP A 192 13.44 -1.58 -1.99
N PRO A 193 13.29 -0.59 -1.09
CA PRO A 193 13.50 -0.78 0.34
C PRO A 193 12.62 -1.91 0.89
N LEU A 194 13.12 -2.63 1.88
CA LEU A 194 12.45 -3.81 2.46
C LEU A 194 11.01 -3.49 2.92
N HIS A 195 10.80 -2.34 3.57
CA HIS A 195 9.48 -1.91 4.02
C HIS A 195 8.48 -1.78 2.85
N ARG A 196 8.90 -1.26 1.70
CA ARG A 196 8.05 -1.15 0.49
C ARG A 196 7.69 -2.52 -0.07
N ARG A 197 8.62 -3.49 -0.02
CA ARG A 197 8.38 -4.88 -0.42
C ARG A 197 7.35 -5.55 0.49
N ILE A 198 7.48 -5.36 1.81
CA ILE A 198 6.55 -5.91 2.81
C ILE A 198 5.14 -5.31 2.62
N ILE A 199 5.03 -3.99 2.43
CA ILE A 199 3.76 -3.31 2.19
C ILE A 199 3.10 -3.84 0.90
N SER A 200 3.86 -3.95 -0.19
CA SER A 200 3.35 -4.46 -1.47
C SER A 200 2.89 -5.92 -1.36
N TRP A 201 3.67 -6.75 -0.66
CA TRP A 201 3.32 -8.15 -0.39
C TRP A 201 2.03 -8.25 0.44
N GLY A 202 1.94 -7.49 1.55
CA GLY A 202 0.75 -7.45 2.40
C GLY A 202 -0.50 -7.00 1.66
N ALA A 203 -0.39 -5.96 0.83
CA ALA A 203 -1.49 -5.49 0.00
C ALA A 203 -1.98 -6.56 -0.99
N ARG A 204 -1.05 -7.30 -1.60
CA ARG A 204 -1.36 -8.42 -2.49
C ARG A 204 -2.04 -9.57 -1.75
N VAL A 205 -1.52 -9.96 -0.58
CA VAL A 205 -2.12 -11.02 0.25
C VAL A 205 -3.55 -10.67 0.63
N LEU A 206 -3.80 -9.42 1.02
CA LEU A 206 -5.15 -8.94 1.35
C LEU A 206 -6.11 -8.92 0.15
N ALA A 207 -5.63 -8.79 -1.09
CA ALA A 207 -6.47 -8.85 -2.28
C ALA A 207 -6.71 -10.29 -2.78
N ARG A 208 -5.88 -11.27 -2.42
CA ARG A 208 -5.95 -12.67 -2.87
C ARG A 208 -7.31 -13.34 -2.72
N PRO A 209 -8.06 -13.18 -1.60
CA PRO A 209 -9.38 -13.79 -1.48
C PRO A 209 -10.42 -13.24 -2.45
N LEU A 210 -10.16 -12.09 -3.07
CA LEU A 210 -11.06 -11.44 -4.01
C LEU A 210 -10.79 -11.84 -5.46
N THR A 211 -9.55 -12.25 -5.80
CA THR A 211 -9.16 -12.53 -7.19
C THR A 211 -8.02 -13.52 -7.29
N GLY A 212 -8.04 -14.35 -8.35
CA GLY A 212 -6.94 -15.23 -8.71
C GLY A 212 -5.78 -14.57 -9.45
N ALA A 213 -5.87 -13.27 -9.77
CA ALA A 213 -4.83 -12.54 -10.48
C ALA A 213 -3.48 -12.58 -9.73
N SER A 214 -2.38 -12.76 -10.46
CA SER A 214 -1.03 -12.81 -9.85
C SER A 214 -0.60 -11.47 -9.27
N ASP A 215 -0.99 -10.36 -9.92
CA ASP A 215 -0.72 -8.98 -9.49
C ASP A 215 -1.99 -8.13 -9.42
N PRO A 216 -2.85 -8.32 -8.42
CA PRO A 216 -4.06 -7.52 -8.27
C PRO A 216 -3.79 -6.05 -7.96
N MET A 217 -2.52 -5.71 -7.71
CA MET A 217 -2.08 -4.36 -7.36
C MET A 217 -1.55 -3.58 -8.55
N THR A 218 -1.57 -4.16 -9.74
CA THR A 218 -1.06 -3.52 -10.96
C THR A 218 -1.82 -2.21 -11.27
N GLY A 219 -1.10 -1.21 -11.78
CA GLY A 219 -1.66 -0.03 -12.45
C GLY A 219 -1.54 -0.10 -13.97
N PHE A 220 -0.97 -1.20 -14.48
CA PHE A 220 -0.69 -1.42 -15.89
C PHE A 220 -1.60 -2.52 -16.42
N PHE A 221 -2.63 -2.14 -17.17
CA PHE A 221 -3.64 -3.06 -17.67
C PHE A 221 -4.29 -2.53 -18.94
N ALA A 222 -4.89 -3.43 -19.70
CA ALA A 222 -5.67 -3.10 -20.88
C ALA A 222 -7.10 -3.64 -20.77
N ILE A 223 -8.06 -2.92 -21.36
CA ILE A 223 -9.47 -3.27 -21.36
C ILE A 223 -10.11 -2.86 -22.68
N THR A 224 -11.08 -3.65 -23.17
CA THR A 224 -11.87 -3.21 -24.33
C THR A 224 -12.85 -2.11 -23.93
N LYS A 225 -13.11 -1.18 -24.83
CA LYS A 225 -14.07 -0.08 -24.62
C LYS A 225 -15.46 -0.61 -24.30
N GLU A 226 -15.88 -1.67 -24.97
CA GLU A 226 -17.17 -2.34 -24.70
C GLU A 226 -17.22 -2.85 -23.26
N GLN A 227 -16.17 -3.57 -22.80
CA GLN A 227 -16.12 -4.10 -21.43
C GLN A 227 -16.12 -2.98 -20.39
N PHE A 228 -15.41 -1.91 -20.63
CA PHE A 228 -15.44 -0.73 -19.76
C PHE A 228 -16.85 -0.15 -19.62
N HIS A 229 -17.58 0.03 -20.73
CA HIS A 229 -18.96 0.52 -20.71
C HIS A 229 -19.94 -0.45 -20.03
N ARG A 230 -19.67 -1.74 -20.06
CA ARG A 230 -20.44 -2.77 -19.36
C ARG A 230 -20.09 -2.91 -17.88
N SER A 231 -18.99 -2.28 -17.42
CA SER A 231 -18.55 -2.35 -16.03
C SER A 231 -19.61 -1.82 -15.09
N GLN A 232 -19.69 -2.43 -13.93
CA GLN A 232 -20.51 -1.93 -12.83
C GLN A 232 -20.04 -0.52 -12.42
N PRO A 233 -20.89 0.27 -11.74
CA PRO A 233 -20.47 1.58 -11.28
C PRO A 233 -19.16 1.53 -10.50
N LEU A 234 -18.15 2.29 -10.94
CA LEU A 234 -16.80 2.29 -10.43
C LEU A 234 -16.57 3.44 -9.44
N ASN A 235 -15.68 3.24 -8.46
CA ASN A 235 -15.36 4.26 -7.47
C ASN A 235 -14.22 5.16 -7.97
N PRO A 236 -14.48 6.43 -8.30
CA PRO A 236 -13.45 7.36 -8.79
C PRO A 236 -12.42 7.72 -7.71
N SER A 237 -12.79 7.57 -6.43
CA SER A 237 -11.88 7.84 -5.30
C SER A 237 -10.98 6.66 -4.96
N GLY A 238 -11.16 5.51 -5.63
CA GLY A 238 -10.35 4.31 -5.45
C GLY A 238 -8.90 4.53 -5.86
N PHE A 239 -8.02 3.64 -5.42
CA PHE A 239 -6.59 3.69 -5.74
C PHE A 239 -6.17 2.57 -6.70
N LYS A 240 -6.90 1.44 -6.70
CA LYS A 240 -6.59 0.26 -7.52
C LYS A 240 -7.77 -0.07 -8.43
N LEU A 241 -7.84 0.67 -9.55
CA LEU A 241 -8.92 0.53 -10.51
C LEU A 241 -8.94 -0.85 -11.18
N ALA A 242 -7.78 -1.42 -11.49
CA ALA A 242 -7.70 -2.76 -12.08
C ALA A 242 -8.37 -3.82 -11.19
N LEU A 243 -8.14 -3.80 -9.86
CA LEU A 243 -8.78 -4.73 -8.92
C LEU A 243 -10.31 -4.54 -8.90
N GLU A 244 -10.78 -3.30 -8.96
CA GLU A 244 -12.21 -3.02 -8.99
C GLU A 244 -12.86 -3.47 -10.31
N LEU A 245 -12.20 -3.24 -11.44
CA LEU A 245 -12.64 -3.73 -12.75
C LEU A 245 -12.69 -5.26 -12.79
N LEU A 246 -11.67 -5.96 -12.25
CA LEU A 246 -11.67 -7.42 -12.17
C LEU A 246 -12.90 -7.98 -11.46
N LEU A 247 -13.37 -7.29 -10.41
CA LEU A 247 -14.49 -7.76 -9.58
C LEU A 247 -15.85 -7.33 -10.14
N LYS A 248 -15.94 -6.11 -10.65
CA LYS A 248 -17.23 -5.50 -11.00
C LYS A 248 -17.59 -5.57 -12.48
N SER A 249 -16.64 -5.87 -13.36
CA SER A 249 -16.91 -6.02 -14.78
C SER A 249 -17.59 -7.37 -15.06
N PRO A 250 -18.72 -7.40 -15.76
CA PRO A 250 -19.36 -8.64 -16.17
C PRO A 250 -18.50 -9.30 -17.26
N LEU A 251 -17.68 -10.27 -16.86
CA LEU A 251 -16.87 -11.05 -17.81
C LEU A 251 -17.74 -12.09 -18.50
N PRO A 252 -17.47 -12.40 -19.80
CA PRO A 252 -18.18 -13.47 -20.50
C PRO A 252 -17.93 -14.84 -19.83
N PRO A 253 -18.86 -15.80 -19.97
CA PRO A 253 -18.62 -17.17 -19.56
C PRO A 253 -17.31 -17.70 -20.18
N HIS A 254 -16.50 -18.37 -19.36
CA HIS A 254 -15.19 -18.89 -19.76
C HIS A 254 -14.15 -17.81 -20.17
N ALA A 255 -14.36 -16.56 -19.74
CA ALA A 255 -13.38 -15.51 -19.95
C ALA A 255 -12.04 -15.90 -19.33
N THR A 256 -10.98 -15.73 -20.11
CA THR A 256 -9.61 -15.83 -19.59
C THR A 256 -9.11 -14.46 -19.17
N LEU A 257 -8.23 -14.43 -18.18
CA LEU A 257 -7.53 -13.22 -17.74
C LEU A 257 -6.06 -13.36 -18.12
N PRO A 258 -5.67 -12.89 -19.32
CA PRO A 258 -4.26 -12.91 -19.69
C PRO A 258 -3.45 -11.96 -18.81
N GLU A 259 -2.27 -12.44 -18.40
CA GLU A 259 -1.31 -11.69 -17.64
C GLU A 259 -0.01 -11.60 -18.43
N VAL A 260 0.40 -10.36 -18.75
CA VAL A 260 1.62 -10.07 -19.49
C VAL A 260 2.73 -9.74 -18.51
N PRO A 261 3.75 -10.60 -18.36
CA PRO A 261 4.84 -10.34 -17.43
C PRO A 261 5.72 -9.19 -17.93
N TYR A 262 6.10 -8.30 -17.00
CA TYR A 262 7.00 -7.19 -17.29
C TYR A 262 7.95 -6.89 -16.14
N SER A 263 9.16 -6.47 -16.45
CA SER A 263 10.11 -5.99 -15.46
C SER A 263 9.80 -4.55 -15.09
N PHE A 264 9.54 -4.32 -13.80
CA PHE A 264 9.21 -3.00 -13.28
C PHE A 264 10.47 -2.13 -13.21
N GLY A 265 10.51 -1.06 -13.99
CA GLY A 265 11.66 -0.18 -14.15
C GLY A 265 11.99 0.67 -12.91
N LEU A 266 13.16 1.29 -12.94
CA LEU A 266 13.47 2.41 -12.06
C LEU A 266 12.76 3.66 -12.57
N ARG A 267 12.30 4.51 -11.65
CA ARG A 267 11.71 5.80 -12.00
C ARG A 267 12.78 6.70 -12.60
N THR A 268 12.50 7.32 -13.74
CA THR A 268 13.45 8.19 -14.43
C THR A 268 13.53 9.56 -13.76
N SER A 269 12.38 10.12 -13.33
CA SER A 269 12.29 11.42 -12.68
C SER A 269 11.11 11.45 -11.68
N GLY A 270 11.13 12.37 -10.70
CA GLY A 270 10.07 12.57 -9.72
C GLY A 270 10.19 11.73 -8.44
N SER A 271 9.27 11.94 -7.49
CA SER A 271 9.25 11.28 -6.19
C SER A 271 8.04 10.35 -6.01
N SER A 272 8.19 9.31 -5.17
CA SER A 272 7.09 8.40 -4.86
C SER A 272 5.98 9.13 -4.10
N LYS A 273 4.74 9.07 -4.60
CA LYS A 273 3.55 9.66 -4.00
C LYS A 273 2.85 8.71 -2.99
N LEU A 274 3.52 7.58 -2.62
CA LEU A 274 3.00 6.62 -1.65
C LEU A 274 3.06 7.24 -0.24
N SER A 275 1.90 7.55 0.33
CA SER A 275 1.74 8.10 1.68
C SER A 275 0.84 7.21 2.53
N SER A 276 0.86 7.39 3.86
CA SER A 276 -0.04 6.70 4.78
C SER A 276 -1.52 6.94 4.43
N LYS A 277 -1.87 8.14 3.90
CA LYS A 277 -3.23 8.46 3.43
C LYS A 277 -3.64 7.57 2.23
N VAL A 278 -2.70 7.29 1.33
CA VAL A 278 -2.95 6.40 0.18
C VAL A 278 -3.18 4.96 0.64
N MET A 279 -2.42 4.50 1.64
CA MET A 279 -2.61 3.17 2.23
C MET A 279 -3.98 3.04 2.93
N LEU A 280 -4.41 4.05 3.68
CA LEU A 280 -5.75 4.06 4.29
C LEU A 280 -6.86 4.05 3.23
N LYS A 281 -6.71 4.80 2.15
CA LYS A 281 -7.65 4.76 1.01
C LYS A 281 -7.72 3.37 0.38
N TYR A 282 -6.57 2.69 0.24
CA TYR A 282 -6.53 1.32 -0.25
C TYR A 282 -7.28 0.34 0.66
N VAL A 283 -7.04 0.40 1.97
CA VAL A 283 -7.76 -0.45 2.94
C VAL A 283 -9.26 -0.19 2.88
N GLY A 284 -9.68 1.07 2.83
CA GLY A 284 -11.09 1.44 2.67
C GLY A 284 -11.71 0.90 1.38
N GLN A 285 -10.99 1.01 0.24
CA GLN A 285 -11.42 0.43 -1.03
C GLN A 285 -11.54 -1.10 -0.92
N LEU A 286 -10.56 -1.75 -0.30
CA LEU A 286 -10.56 -3.20 -0.14
C LEU A 286 -11.76 -3.68 0.68
N VAL A 287 -12.07 -3.00 1.80
CA VAL A 287 -13.27 -3.29 2.60
C VAL A 287 -14.55 -3.16 1.75
N THR A 288 -14.67 -2.08 0.97
CA THR A 288 -15.81 -1.88 0.07
C THR A 288 -15.93 -3.02 -0.94
N LEU A 289 -14.82 -3.49 -1.49
CA LEU A 289 -14.80 -4.61 -2.44
C LEU A 289 -15.16 -5.94 -1.77
N TYR A 290 -14.72 -6.17 -0.52
CA TYR A 290 -15.15 -7.35 0.26
C TYR A 290 -16.63 -7.32 0.56
N VAL A 291 -17.17 -6.16 0.97
CA VAL A 291 -18.62 -6.00 1.18
C VAL A 291 -19.39 -6.25 -0.13
N TRP A 292 -18.88 -5.73 -1.24
CA TRP A 292 -19.49 -5.96 -2.55
C TRP A 292 -19.47 -7.43 -2.97
N ALA A 293 -18.32 -8.09 -2.83
CA ALA A 293 -18.11 -9.46 -3.29
C ALA A 293 -18.80 -10.51 -2.40
N TRP A 294 -18.78 -10.32 -1.08
CA TRP A 294 -19.24 -11.30 -0.11
C TRP A 294 -20.57 -10.91 0.57
N GLY A 295 -21.01 -9.64 0.43
CA GLY A 295 -22.27 -9.18 0.99
C GLY A 295 -22.42 -9.49 2.48
N THR A 296 -23.52 -10.15 2.85
CA THR A 296 -23.84 -10.50 4.23
C THR A 296 -22.77 -11.41 4.89
N TYR A 297 -22.12 -12.29 4.13
CA TYR A 297 -21.06 -13.16 4.65
C TYR A 297 -19.86 -12.40 5.21
N PHE A 298 -19.50 -11.27 4.62
CA PHE A 298 -18.45 -10.40 5.13
C PHE A 298 -18.79 -9.91 6.56
N HIS A 299 -20.01 -9.42 6.75
CA HIS A 299 -20.44 -8.90 8.04
C HIS A 299 -20.51 -10.00 9.11
N LEU A 300 -20.98 -11.20 8.74
CA LEU A 300 -20.98 -12.37 9.62
C LEU A 300 -19.56 -12.79 10.02
N ALA A 301 -18.62 -12.80 9.06
CA ALA A 301 -17.23 -13.16 9.32
C ALA A 301 -16.57 -12.15 10.28
N VAL A 302 -16.81 -10.84 10.09
CA VAL A 302 -16.31 -9.80 10.99
C VAL A 302 -16.88 -9.97 12.41
N ALA A 303 -18.21 -10.17 12.54
CA ALA A 303 -18.86 -10.36 13.83
C ALA A 303 -18.32 -11.61 14.56
N LEU A 304 -18.14 -12.72 13.84
CA LEU A 304 -17.55 -13.94 14.39
C LEU A 304 -16.10 -13.71 14.85
N GLY A 305 -15.28 -13.07 14.02
CA GLY A 305 -13.89 -12.76 14.34
C GLY A 305 -13.76 -11.93 15.62
N VAL A 306 -14.55 -10.85 15.74
CA VAL A 306 -14.57 -10.03 16.96
C VAL A 306 -14.97 -10.85 18.18
N THR A 307 -15.99 -11.69 18.05
CA THR A 307 -16.46 -12.55 19.14
C THR A 307 -15.38 -13.52 19.60
N VAL A 308 -14.66 -14.15 18.67
CA VAL A 308 -13.53 -15.05 18.97
C VAL A 308 -12.42 -14.30 19.70
N VAL A 309 -12.03 -13.11 19.21
CA VAL A 309 -11.00 -12.29 19.85
C VAL A 309 -11.39 -11.93 21.28
N VAL A 310 -12.62 -11.50 21.52
CA VAL A 310 -13.15 -11.18 22.86
C VAL A 310 -13.14 -12.42 23.76
N ALA A 311 -13.56 -13.57 23.25
CA ALA A 311 -13.56 -14.82 24.00
C ALA A 311 -12.14 -15.25 24.41
N VAL A 312 -11.17 -15.18 23.48
CA VAL A 312 -9.75 -15.51 23.72
C VAL A 312 -9.14 -14.54 24.73
N ALA A 313 -9.32 -13.22 24.52
CA ALA A 313 -8.85 -12.21 25.45
C ALA A 313 -9.42 -12.41 26.87
N GLY A 314 -10.70 -12.69 26.97
CA GLY A 314 -11.35 -13.00 28.24
C GLY A 314 -10.81 -14.28 28.92
N ARG A 315 -10.41 -15.30 28.15
CA ARG A 315 -9.74 -16.50 28.68
C ARG A 315 -8.34 -16.19 29.20
N VAL A 316 -7.55 -15.42 28.42
CA VAL A 316 -6.18 -15.03 28.79
C VAL A 316 -6.17 -14.17 30.04
N LEU A 317 -7.04 -13.16 30.13
CA LEU A 317 -7.16 -12.30 31.30
C LEU A 317 -7.55 -13.11 32.57
N ARG A 318 -8.49 -14.04 32.43
CA ARG A 318 -8.88 -14.95 33.54
C ARG A 318 -7.72 -15.84 33.97
N SER A 319 -6.95 -16.39 33.06
CA SER A 319 -5.80 -17.23 33.39
C SER A 319 -4.74 -16.45 34.17
N ARG A 320 -4.47 -15.20 33.75
CA ARG A 320 -3.54 -14.30 34.46
C ARG A 320 -4.06 -13.92 35.86
N ALA A 321 -5.36 -13.58 35.98
CA ALA A 321 -5.95 -13.27 37.26
C ALA A 321 -5.88 -14.45 38.24
N ARG A 322 -6.15 -15.69 37.79
CA ARG A 322 -6.02 -16.90 38.61
C ARG A 322 -4.59 -17.16 39.07
N LYS A 323 -3.58 -16.87 38.22
CA LYS A 323 -2.16 -17.02 38.63
C LYS A 323 -1.78 -16.02 39.72
N LEU A 324 -2.29 -14.76 39.63
CA LEU A 324 -2.03 -13.70 40.59
C LEU A 324 -2.69 -13.97 41.94
N THR A 325 -3.88 -14.62 41.97
CA THR A 325 -4.56 -15.00 43.23
C THR A 325 -3.94 -16.23 43.88
N ARG A 326 -3.44 -17.18 43.10
CA ARG A 326 -2.78 -18.40 43.62
C ARG A 326 -1.39 -18.13 44.20
N GLY A 327 -0.72 -17.06 43.78
CA GLY A 327 0.59 -16.66 44.33
C GLY A 327 0.52 -15.86 45.64
N LYS A 328 -0.70 -15.60 46.21
CA LYS A 328 -0.90 -14.87 47.45
C LYS A 328 -1.41 -15.73 48.62
N GLU A 329 -1.45 -17.04 48.49
CA GLU A 329 -1.61 -17.92 49.64
C GLU A 329 -0.28 -18.02 50.38
N TYR A 330 -0.05 -17.10 51.32
CA TYR A 330 0.95 -17.26 52.34
C TYR A 330 0.57 -18.49 53.16
N PRO A 331 1.49 -19.44 53.45
CA PRO A 331 1.21 -20.49 54.41
C PRO A 331 1.03 -19.81 55.76
N LEU A 332 -0.22 -19.86 56.26
CA LEU A 332 -0.49 -19.59 57.67
C LEU A 332 0.28 -20.65 58.44
N GLY A 333 1.50 -20.28 58.87
CA GLY A 333 2.25 -21.06 59.84
C GLY A 333 1.40 -21.26 61.06
N GLY A 334 1.11 -22.53 61.36
CA GLY A 334 0.36 -22.94 62.53
C GLY A 334 1.05 -22.39 63.80
N PHE A 335 0.39 -21.45 64.46
CA PHE A 335 0.70 -21.15 65.86
C PHE A 335 0.13 -22.31 66.67
N HIS A 336 0.97 -23.27 67.05
CA HIS A 336 0.71 -24.19 68.12
C HIS A 336 0.81 -23.36 69.43
N LEU A 337 -0.31 -23.15 70.10
CA LEU A 337 -0.39 -22.72 71.50
C LEU A 337 -0.21 -23.98 72.36
N ASP A 338 1.02 -24.31 72.75
CA ASP A 338 1.28 -25.19 73.85
C ASP A 338 1.06 -24.45 75.19
N ALA A 339 -0.05 -24.76 75.85
CA ALA A 339 -0.31 -24.39 77.26
C ALA A 339 0.56 -25.33 78.15
N GLY A 340 1.73 -24.87 78.55
CA GLY A 340 2.55 -25.55 79.51
C GLY A 340 3.11 -24.56 80.53
N THR A 341 2.67 -24.69 81.76
CA THR A 341 3.01 -24.00 82.98
C THR A 341 4.47 -23.85 83.29
N PRO A 342 4.92 -22.76 84.03
CA PRO A 342 6.30 -22.51 84.34
C PRO A 342 6.76 -23.19 85.62
N PRO A 343 8.05 -23.52 85.77
CA PRO A 343 8.68 -23.59 87.10
C PRO A 343 9.77 -22.53 87.30
N LEU A 344 9.77 -22.05 88.46
CA LEU A 344 10.57 -21.15 89.27
C LEU A 344 12.11 -21.26 89.05
N SER A 345 12.71 -20.08 89.15
CA SER A 345 14.17 -19.88 89.31
C SER A 345 14.69 -20.47 90.67
N PRO A 346 16.04 -20.58 91.03
CA PRO A 346 16.94 -19.46 91.06
C PRO A 346 18.47 -19.73 90.85
N LYS A 347 19.26 -18.63 90.94
CA LYS A 347 20.67 -18.41 91.33
C LYS A 347 21.74 -18.53 90.32
N ALA A 348 22.27 -17.39 89.95
CA ALA A 348 23.44 -16.65 90.43
C ALA A 348 24.80 -17.37 90.42
N LYS A 349 25.72 -16.73 89.84
CA LYS A 349 27.21 -16.59 89.96
C LYS A 349 27.88 -16.85 88.63
N GLY A 350 28.68 -15.99 88.05
CA GLY A 350 29.60 -15.04 88.52
C GLY A 350 30.83 -15.09 87.65
N ARG A 351 31.40 -13.93 87.35
CA ARG A 351 32.78 -13.69 86.94
C ARG A 351 33.23 -14.17 85.53
N SER A 352 33.71 -13.35 84.72
CA SER A 352 34.82 -12.40 84.74
C SER A 352 35.81 -12.75 83.58
N THR A 353 36.25 -11.67 83.01
CA THR A 353 37.56 -11.45 82.38
C THR A 353 37.70 -11.77 80.91
N ALA A 354 37.77 -10.73 80.16
CA ALA A 354 39.00 -10.13 79.63
C ALA A 354 39.56 -10.78 78.39
N GLY A 355 39.71 -9.99 77.44
CA GLY A 355 40.93 -10.06 76.66
C GLY A 355 40.76 -9.95 75.16
N ARG A 356 40.84 -8.77 74.68
CA ARG A 356 41.93 -8.24 73.87
C ARG A 356 41.93 -8.58 72.39
N LEU A 357 41.69 -7.54 71.60
CA LEU A 357 42.62 -6.95 70.63
C LEU A 357 42.94 -7.68 69.32
N GLY A 358 42.72 -6.91 68.31
CA GLY A 358 43.48 -6.91 67.06
C GLY A 358 42.59 -7.18 65.88
N GLY A 359 42.40 -6.33 64.96
CA GLY A 359 43.21 -5.32 64.36
C GLY A 359 43.12 -5.47 62.86
N GLY A 360 42.91 -4.39 62.18
CA GLY A 360 43.19 -4.23 60.75
C GLY A 360 42.04 -4.53 59.83
N GLY A 361 41.52 -3.67 59.08
CA GLY A 361 42.10 -2.58 58.35
C GLY A 361 41.75 -2.70 56.86
N GLY A 362 41.26 -1.62 56.31
CA GLY A 362 41.29 -1.42 54.88
C GLY A 362 39.90 -1.48 54.19
N SER A 363 39.10 -0.41 54.03
CA SER A 363 39.33 0.73 53.12
C SER A 363 39.25 0.37 51.62
N ALA A 364 38.30 0.92 51.00
CA ALA A 364 38.27 1.72 49.78
C ALA A 364 36.97 1.48 49.00
N ALA A 365 36.00 2.33 48.99
CA ALA A 365 35.91 3.59 48.26
C ALA A 365 35.86 3.45 46.74
N GLY A 366 34.72 3.80 46.24
CA GLY A 366 34.60 4.78 45.20
C GLY A 366 34.48 4.23 43.77
N ARG A 367 33.53 4.52 43.00
CA ARG A 367 33.29 5.82 42.32
C ARG A 367 32.10 5.70 41.40
N LEU A 368 31.23 6.62 41.54
CA LEU A 368 30.35 7.18 40.53
C LEU A 368 31.19 7.83 39.42
N ALA A 369 30.74 7.73 38.16
CA ALA A 369 31.05 8.71 37.13
C ALA A 369 29.89 8.88 36.16
N ALA A 370 29.26 10.02 36.26
CA ALA A 370 28.45 10.67 35.27
C ALA A 370 29.32 11.17 34.11
N TRP A 371 28.78 11.21 32.90
CA TRP A 371 29.36 12.01 31.83
C TRP A 371 28.29 12.90 31.22
N SER A 372 28.57 14.18 31.34
CA SER A 372 27.86 15.30 30.70
C SER A 372 28.74 15.86 29.57
N SER A 373 28.07 16.21 28.48
CA SER A 373 28.16 17.39 27.62
C SER A 373 29.47 18.17 27.38
N GLY A 374 29.60 18.64 26.15
CA GLY A 374 30.40 19.80 25.69
C GLY A 374 31.23 19.44 24.47
N GLY A 375 31.16 20.02 23.28
CA GLY A 375 30.99 21.43 22.97
C GLY A 375 32.23 21.94 22.23
N GLY A 376 32.04 22.38 20.99
CA GLY A 376 32.82 23.49 20.48
C GLY A 376 34.04 23.24 19.59
N GLY A 377 33.96 23.72 18.33
CA GLY A 377 34.88 24.74 17.91
C GLY A 377 35.84 24.49 16.75
N THR A 378 35.52 25.11 15.62
CA THR A 378 36.33 26.01 14.77
C THR A 378 37.55 25.50 13.97
N ALA A 379 37.39 25.67 12.64
CA ALA A 379 38.20 26.55 11.76
C ALA A 379 39.60 26.13 11.28
N GLY A 380 39.81 26.39 10.00
CA GLY A 380 41.11 26.69 9.38
C GLY A 380 41.47 25.77 8.24
N SER A 381 41.28 26.14 7.02
CA SER A 381 41.95 27.02 6.06
C SER A 381 43.08 26.35 5.29
N ALA A 382 42.95 26.52 3.98
CA ALA A 382 44.00 26.87 3.01
C ALA A 382 44.91 25.82 2.36
N GLY A 383 44.89 25.89 1.02
CA GLY A 383 46.10 25.90 0.19
C GLY A 383 46.24 24.67 -0.66
N GLY A 384 46.05 24.74 -1.94
CA GLY A 384 46.92 25.30 -2.93
C GLY A 384 47.41 24.25 -3.89
N GLY A 385 47.21 24.47 -5.17
CA GLY A 385 48.26 24.28 -6.14
C GLY A 385 48.22 23.06 -7.07
N GLY A 386 47.84 23.25 -8.31
CA GLY A 386 48.75 23.15 -9.41
C GLY A 386 48.74 21.94 -10.31
N GLY A 387 48.32 22.10 -11.56
CA GLY A 387 49.17 21.86 -12.68
C GLY A 387 48.97 20.61 -13.55
N GLY A 388 48.62 20.86 -14.83
CA GLY A 388 49.25 20.19 -15.96
C GLY A 388 48.52 18.96 -16.52
N GLY A 389 47.81 19.03 -17.62
CA GLY A 389 48.38 18.99 -18.96
C GLY A 389 48.31 17.57 -19.56
N GLY A 390 47.72 17.45 -20.74
CA GLY A 390 48.03 16.30 -21.57
C GLY A 390 46.89 15.84 -22.47
N ALA A 391 46.89 16.35 -23.67
CA ALA A 391 46.11 15.96 -24.83
C ALA A 391 46.39 14.52 -25.28
N GLY A 392 45.40 13.90 -25.91
CA GLY A 392 45.59 12.64 -26.62
C GLY A 392 44.40 12.28 -27.47
N GLN A 393 44.34 12.78 -28.68
CA GLN A 393 43.54 12.28 -29.82
C GLN A 393 43.91 10.85 -30.16
N THR A 394 42.92 10.05 -30.59
CA THR A 394 42.97 9.10 -31.73
C THR A 394 41.61 8.43 -31.87
N VAL A 395 40.80 8.73 -32.87
CA VAL A 395 40.72 8.28 -34.26
C VAL A 395 40.18 6.85 -34.42
N LEU A 396 38.95 6.80 -34.96
CA LEU A 396 38.32 5.89 -35.92
C LEU A 396 38.59 4.37 -35.85
N GLU A 397 37.51 3.58 -35.78
CA GLU A 397 37.30 2.58 -36.84
C GLU A 397 35.84 2.15 -36.99
N ARG A 398 35.36 2.37 -38.24
CA ARG A 398 34.14 1.78 -38.81
C ARG A 398 34.38 0.29 -39.07
N LYS A 399 33.43 -0.57 -38.74
CA LYS A 399 33.16 -1.78 -39.53
C LYS A 399 31.69 -1.99 -39.76
N ARG A 400 31.28 -1.89 -41.01
CA ARG A 400 30.08 -2.44 -41.63
C ARG A 400 30.27 -3.95 -41.85
N LEU A 401 29.14 -4.61 -42.07
CA LEU A 401 28.83 -5.91 -42.70
C LEU A 401 28.29 -6.92 -41.68
N VAL A 402 27.17 -7.50 -41.80
CA VAL A 402 26.21 -7.89 -42.87
C VAL A 402 24.81 -7.87 -42.27
#